data_bceb23c8b318d7c72f3ebfa2b02808df
#
_entry.id   bceb23c8b318d7c72f3ebfa2b02808df
#
_cell.length_a   1.000
_cell.length_b   1.000
_cell.length_c   1.000
_cell.angle_alpha   90.00
_cell.angle_beta   90.00
_cell.angle_gamma   90.00
#
_symmetry.space_group_name_H-M   'P 1'
#
loop_
_entity.id
_entity.type
_entity.pdbx_description
1 polymer ?
#
loop_
_entity_poly.entity_id
_entity_poly.type
_entity_poly.pdbx_seq_one_letter_code
_entity_poly.pdbx_strand_id
1 'polypeptide(L)'
;MVCPAKVKVAACGRRWGKSESTAIDIDLFALENPNTTQMVLAPTDDQTRIIMDEVRRRLYAIPGFSSCFTDKLSPYPQITFHDSDGLKPPTTIMARTVGDDGKGIRGRKAHRVIVDEAAYVPDAVMQSVVTPLLADFDGDLLLISTPAGRNHFEEAFGRGLDPLQPRYQSFRFPSRDNPFISRDYLENEQATKPERVWRIEYEAEFADAEGLVFRGVKACATATPQGPLPGHSYTIGVDLGKYNDFTVLTVLDRTTKQVVWIDRFNQIDWTIQKSRIKTLAERYRPCRVLLETNFVGDAVLEDLVAARLNVTGFQTTSSSKPDLIDALAVAIEQRQISFPNDPILVGELMAYAFERTAGGTLRMSAPSGKHDDCVISLALAWYCSPLTSGGVVGGSRPQLQGVR
;
A
#
# COMPACT_ATOMS: atom_id res chain seq x y z
N MET A 1 5.36 18.73 20.07
CA MET A 1 3.93 18.85 20.51
C MET A 1 3.89 18.98 22.03
N VAL A 2 3.57 20.19 22.52
CA VAL A 2 3.39 20.41 23.96
C VAL A 2 2.04 19.84 24.38
N CYS A 3 1.99 18.54 24.62
CA CYS A 3 0.78 17.83 25.03
C CYS A 3 1.13 16.98 26.26
N PRO A 4 0.37 17.10 27.38
CA PRO A 4 0.67 16.40 28.63
C PRO A 4 0.34 14.92 28.60
N ALA A 5 -0.33 14.41 27.56
CA ALA A 5 -0.70 13.01 27.47
C ALA A 5 0.54 12.11 27.36
N LYS A 6 0.50 10.98 28.07
CA LYS A 6 1.57 9.98 28.08
C LYS A 6 1.66 9.18 26.77
N VAL A 7 0.54 8.95 26.12
CA VAL A 7 0.46 8.25 24.84
C VAL A 7 -0.08 9.22 23.78
N LYS A 8 0.75 9.53 22.81
CA LYS A 8 0.41 10.40 21.67
C LYS A 8 0.32 9.55 20.43
N VAL A 9 -0.75 9.72 19.68
CA VAL A 9 -1.00 8.95 18.45
C VAL A 9 -1.18 9.92 17.29
N ALA A 10 -0.28 9.85 16.31
CA ALA A 10 -0.29 10.74 15.16
C ALA A 10 -0.58 9.92 13.88
N ALA A 11 -1.82 9.99 13.38
CA ALA A 11 -2.18 9.47 12.08
C ALA A 11 -1.81 10.51 11.01
N CYS A 12 -0.89 10.15 10.10
CA CYS A 12 -0.32 11.08 9.14
C CYS A 12 -0.49 10.57 7.72
N GLY A 13 -0.86 11.46 6.80
CA GLY A 13 -0.84 11.18 5.37
C GLY A 13 0.59 11.09 4.81
N ARG A 14 0.71 10.47 3.63
CA ARG A 14 1.98 10.41 2.89
C ARG A 14 2.52 11.80 2.62
N ARG A 15 3.85 11.95 2.75
CA ARG A 15 4.55 13.22 2.51
C ARG A 15 4.12 14.38 3.42
N TRP A 16 3.34 14.13 4.48
CA TRP A 16 3.00 15.17 5.45
C TRP A 16 4.23 15.76 6.17
N GLY A 17 5.31 14.99 6.28
CA GLY A 17 6.53 15.41 6.99
C GLY A 17 6.75 14.65 8.30
N LYS A 18 6.25 13.40 8.39
CA LYS A 18 6.39 12.55 9.59
C LYS A 18 7.82 12.52 10.14
N SER A 19 8.79 12.13 9.31
CA SER A 19 10.18 11.93 9.75
C SER A 19 10.82 13.23 10.24
N GLU A 20 10.59 14.34 9.55
CA GLU A 20 11.13 15.65 9.94
C GLU A 20 10.49 16.17 11.25
N SER A 21 9.17 16.10 11.36
CA SER A 21 8.45 16.50 12.58
C SER A 21 8.83 15.64 13.77
N THR A 22 9.00 14.32 13.55
CA THR A 22 9.46 13.37 14.57
C THR A 22 10.88 13.70 15.03
N ALA A 23 11.78 14.00 14.10
CA ALA A 23 13.15 14.39 14.44
C ALA A 23 13.21 15.68 15.26
N ILE A 24 12.41 16.69 14.90
CA ILE A 24 12.27 17.93 15.68
C ILE A 24 11.82 17.64 17.12
N ASP A 25 10.81 16.79 17.27
CA ASP A 25 10.23 16.43 18.57
C ASP A 25 11.22 15.60 19.42
N ILE A 26 12.04 14.75 18.80
CA ILE A 26 13.13 14.00 19.43
C ILE A 26 14.21 14.96 19.96
N ASP A 27 14.67 15.91 19.12
CA ASP A 27 15.69 16.90 19.47
C ASP A 27 15.23 17.77 20.63
N LEU A 28 14.01 18.31 20.56
CA LEU A 28 13.44 19.15 21.62
C LEU A 28 13.32 18.40 22.94
N PHE A 29 12.81 17.17 22.91
CA PHE A 29 12.71 16.37 24.12
C PHE A 29 14.07 16.08 24.74
N ALA A 30 15.10 15.76 23.92
CA ALA A 30 16.44 15.50 24.43
C ALA A 30 17.06 16.73 25.10
N LEU A 31 16.84 17.93 24.56
CA LEU A 31 17.36 19.17 25.08
C LEU A 31 16.62 19.66 26.35
N GLU A 32 15.30 19.44 26.40
CA GLU A 32 14.47 19.86 27.53
C GLU A 32 14.53 18.87 28.70
N ASN A 33 14.86 17.58 28.44
CA ASN A 33 14.86 16.51 29.42
C ASN A 33 16.25 15.83 29.53
N PRO A 34 17.22 16.47 30.17
CA PRO A 34 18.54 15.89 30.34
C PRO A 34 18.48 14.59 31.18
N ASN A 35 19.48 13.73 30.99
CA ASN A 35 19.62 12.41 31.65
C ASN A 35 18.50 11.42 31.33
N THR A 36 17.91 11.51 30.15
CA THR A 36 16.86 10.61 29.68
C THR A 36 17.33 9.74 28.52
N THR A 37 16.64 8.63 28.33
CA THR A 37 16.83 7.74 27.18
C THR A 37 15.58 7.77 26.33
N GLN A 38 15.74 8.10 25.05
CA GLN A 38 14.72 7.98 24.02
C GLN A 38 15.04 6.80 23.12
N MET A 39 14.04 5.98 22.78
CA MET A 39 14.15 4.90 21.81
C MET A 39 13.29 5.19 20.60
N VAL A 40 13.92 5.20 19.42
CA VAL A 40 13.25 5.29 18.12
C VAL A 40 13.13 3.88 17.57
N LEU A 41 11.92 3.45 17.35
CA LEU A 41 11.57 2.11 16.90
C LEU A 41 10.86 2.19 15.55
N ALA A 42 11.14 1.22 14.67
CA ALA A 42 10.41 1.03 13.41
C ALA A 42 10.43 -0.44 13.00
N PRO A 43 9.55 -0.88 12.08
CA PRO A 43 9.56 -2.25 11.57
C PRO A 43 10.89 -2.64 10.89
N THR A 44 11.56 -1.72 10.19
CA THR A 44 12.81 -1.98 9.46
C THR A 44 13.95 -1.06 9.90
N ASP A 45 15.19 -1.51 9.65
CA ASP A 45 16.40 -0.73 9.96
C ASP A 45 16.48 0.56 9.12
N ASP A 46 16.11 0.49 7.84
CA ASP A 46 16.11 1.65 6.96
C ASP A 46 15.18 2.78 7.48
N GLN A 47 14.00 2.43 7.98
CA GLN A 47 13.08 3.41 8.55
C GLN A 47 13.65 4.10 9.79
N THR A 48 14.30 3.35 10.69
CA THR A 48 14.95 3.94 11.86
C THR A 48 16.11 4.86 11.48
N ARG A 49 16.88 4.49 10.44
CA ARG A 49 17.99 5.31 9.93
C ARG A 49 17.52 6.63 9.35
N ILE A 50 16.43 6.64 8.59
CA ILE A 50 15.85 7.87 8.02
C ILE A 50 15.58 8.91 9.12
N ILE A 51 14.97 8.52 10.22
CA ILE A 51 14.69 9.44 11.34
C ILE A 51 15.99 9.88 12.01
N MET A 52 16.91 8.94 12.27
CA MET A 52 18.17 9.29 12.93
C MET A 52 19.08 10.17 12.06
N ASP A 53 19.04 10.01 10.75
CA ASP A 53 19.79 10.87 9.82
C ASP A 53 19.19 12.29 9.83
N GLU A 54 17.88 12.42 9.94
CA GLU A 54 17.22 13.72 10.09
C GLU A 54 17.57 14.40 11.43
N VAL A 55 17.58 13.66 12.54
CA VAL A 55 18.06 14.13 13.85
C VAL A 55 19.51 14.62 13.73
N ARG A 56 20.41 13.83 13.15
CA ARG A 56 21.81 14.19 12.92
C ARG A 56 21.96 15.47 12.12
N ARG A 57 21.30 15.54 10.96
CA ARG A 57 21.36 16.70 10.07
C ARG A 57 21.03 17.99 10.80
N ARG A 58 20.05 17.93 11.68
CA ARG A 58 19.60 19.08 12.47
C ARG A 58 20.62 19.45 13.57
N LEU A 59 21.09 18.46 14.34
CA LEU A 59 22.07 18.72 15.41
C LEU A 59 23.41 19.24 14.86
N TYR A 60 23.89 18.69 13.74
CA TYR A 60 25.12 19.17 13.09
C TYR A 60 24.96 20.55 12.43
N ALA A 61 23.74 20.97 12.11
CA ALA A 61 23.46 22.30 11.58
C ALA A 61 23.58 23.43 12.64
N ILE A 62 23.60 23.08 13.94
CA ILE A 62 23.76 24.05 15.02
C ILE A 62 25.26 24.36 15.20
N PRO A 63 25.72 25.60 14.96
CA PRO A 63 27.13 25.92 15.04
C PRO A 63 27.75 25.62 16.43
N GLY A 64 28.84 24.85 16.44
CA GLY A 64 29.56 24.48 17.65
C GLY A 64 28.92 23.36 18.48
N PHE A 65 27.74 22.90 18.12
CA PHE A 65 27.01 21.89 18.92
C PHE A 65 27.56 20.48 18.77
N SER A 66 28.31 20.19 17.70
CA SER A 66 28.89 18.86 17.43
C SER A 66 29.86 18.37 18.53
N SER A 67 30.42 19.25 19.33
CA SER A 67 31.24 18.89 20.50
C SER A 67 30.44 18.46 21.73
N CYS A 68 29.11 18.67 21.73
CA CYS A 68 28.23 18.36 22.86
C CYS A 68 27.71 16.91 22.86
N PHE A 69 27.94 16.13 21.79
CA PHE A 69 27.45 14.78 21.68
C PHE A 69 28.40 13.85 20.94
N THR A 70 28.25 12.55 21.18
CA THR A 70 28.90 11.47 20.41
C THR A 70 27.84 10.83 19.51
N ASP A 71 28.19 10.63 18.25
CA ASP A 71 27.35 10.00 17.24
C ASP A 71 27.93 8.64 16.82
N LYS A 72 27.13 7.59 17.00
CA LYS A 72 27.46 6.22 16.64
C LYS A 72 26.51 5.75 15.53
N LEU A 73 27.07 5.29 14.40
CA LEU A 73 26.27 4.83 13.24
C LEU A 73 26.04 3.33 13.24
N SER A 74 26.99 2.54 13.74
CA SER A 74 26.98 1.08 13.63
C SER A 74 27.31 0.42 14.97
N PRO A 75 26.73 -0.76 15.27
CA PRO A 75 25.75 -1.50 14.47
C PRO A 75 24.36 -0.87 14.49
N TYR A 76 24.06 -0.04 15.47
CA TYR A 76 22.78 0.65 15.62
C TYR A 76 22.99 2.14 15.84
N PRO A 77 22.24 2.99 15.17
CA PRO A 77 22.34 4.44 15.34
C PRO A 77 22.07 4.84 16.79
N GLN A 78 22.96 5.71 17.32
CA GLN A 78 22.82 6.24 18.66
C GLN A 78 23.53 7.59 18.77
N ILE A 79 22.87 8.56 19.40
CA ILE A 79 23.43 9.87 19.75
C ILE A 79 23.43 9.95 21.28
N THR A 80 24.57 10.35 21.84
CA THR A 80 24.75 10.49 23.30
C THR A 80 25.26 11.87 23.59
N PHE A 81 24.48 12.69 24.29
CA PHE A 81 24.87 14.02 24.74
C PHE A 81 25.76 13.90 25.98
N HIS A 82 26.84 14.69 26.00
CA HIS A 82 27.74 14.69 27.11
C HIS A 82 27.18 15.51 28.28
N ASP A 83 27.30 14.97 29.50
CA ASP A 83 27.08 15.75 30.71
C ASP A 83 28.37 16.49 31.02
N SER A 84 28.27 17.80 31.28
CA SER A 84 29.43 18.66 31.57
C SER A 84 30.22 18.20 32.80
N ASP A 85 29.54 17.60 33.77
CA ASP A 85 30.12 17.25 35.07
C ASP A 85 30.41 15.75 35.20
N GLY A 86 29.92 14.89 34.25
CA GLY A 86 30.12 13.44 34.24
C GLY A 86 29.48 12.71 35.43
N LEU A 87 28.63 13.38 36.17
CA LEU A 87 28.03 12.86 37.42
C LEU A 87 26.65 12.22 37.21
N LYS A 88 26.01 12.50 36.09
CA LYS A 88 24.68 11.98 35.77
C LYS A 88 24.71 11.10 34.54
N PRO A 89 23.72 10.17 34.40
CA PRO A 89 23.59 9.41 33.17
C PRO A 89 23.45 10.32 31.96
N PRO A 90 24.08 10.02 30.81
CA PRO A 90 23.97 10.86 29.62
C PRO A 90 22.56 10.79 29.03
N THR A 91 22.15 11.89 28.37
CA THR A 91 20.95 11.86 27.52
C THR A 91 21.26 11.07 26.25
N THR A 92 20.43 10.09 25.94
CA THR A 92 20.68 9.17 24.82
C THR A 92 19.47 9.05 23.92
N ILE A 93 19.69 9.20 22.62
CA ILE A 93 18.74 8.87 21.57
C ILE A 93 19.28 7.60 20.89
N MET A 94 18.51 6.52 20.86
CA MET A 94 18.93 5.27 20.22
C MET A 94 17.84 4.72 19.29
N ALA A 95 18.25 4.22 18.15
CA ALA A 95 17.35 3.57 17.21
C ALA A 95 17.48 2.04 17.24
N ARG A 96 16.37 1.34 17.12
CA ARG A 96 16.31 -0.12 17.03
C ARG A 96 15.17 -0.56 16.15
N THR A 97 15.39 -1.66 15.46
CA THR A 97 14.34 -2.35 14.72
C THR A 97 13.50 -3.18 15.67
N VAL A 98 12.19 -3.12 15.53
CA VAL A 98 11.29 -3.94 16.34
C VAL A 98 11.34 -5.39 15.89
N GLY A 99 11.37 -5.64 14.56
CA GLY A 99 11.27 -6.98 13.99
C GLY A 99 9.93 -7.65 14.31
N ASP A 100 9.82 -8.94 13.96
CA ASP A 100 8.57 -9.69 14.13
C ASP A 100 8.30 -10.11 15.58
N ASP A 101 9.32 -10.16 16.44
CA ASP A 101 9.23 -10.70 17.81
C ASP A 101 9.78 -9.79 18.92
N GLY A 102 10.33 -8.63 18.55
CA GLY A 102 10.87 -7.64 19.48
C GLY A 102 12.09 -8.09 20.29
N LYS A 103 12.74 -9.21 19.96
CA LYS A 103 13.87 -9.76 20.77
C LYS A 103 15.01 -8.77 20.96
N GLY A 104 15.32 -7.95 19.95
CA GLY A 104 16.44 -7.01 19.98
C GLY A 104 16.28 -5.85 20.98
N ILE A 105 15.07 -5.62 21.49
CA ILE A 105 14.76 -4.49 22.37
C ILE A 105 14.30 -4.92 23.77
N ARG A 106 14.04 -6.20 23.99
CA ARG A 106 13.61 -6.73 25.32
C ARG A 106 14.62 -6.42 26.42
N GLY A 107 14.11 -6.13 27.61
CA GLY A 107 14.92 -5.86 28.81
C GLY A 107 15.58 -4.48 28.84
N ARG A 108 15.30 -3.62 27.86
CA ARG A 108 15.72 -2.21 27.88
C ARG A 108 14.72 -1.37 28.63
N LYS A 109 15.15 -0.13 28.99
CA LYS A 109 14.34 0.87 29.68
C LYS A 109 14.44 2.17 28.93
N ALA A 110 13.34 2.90 28.83
CA ALA A 110 13.29 4.18 28.16
C ALA A 110 12.37 5.16 28.88
N HIS A 111 12.76 6.42 28.92
CA HIS A 111 11.92 7.51 29.39
C HIS A 111 10.90 7.92 28.32
N ARG A 112 11.25 7.65 27.06
CA ARG A 112 10.38 7.89 25.91
C ARG A 112 10.62 6.85 24.82
N VAL A 113 9.54 6.37 24.21
CA VAL A 113 9.57 5.51 23.02
C VAL A 113 8.81 6.20 21.90
N ILE A 114 9.42 6.25 20.74
CA ILE A 114 8.81 6.71 19.48
C ILE A 114 8.73 5.49 18.55
N VAL A 115 7.54 5.18 18.05
CA VAL A 115 7.32 4.07 17.11
C VAL A 115 6.88 4.67 15.78
N ASP A 116 7.79 4.67 14.81
CA ASP A 116 7.47 5.05 13.43
C ASP A 116 6.87 3.85 12.70
N GLU A 117 5.97 4.14 11.78
CA GLU A 117 5.15 3.15 11.08
C GLU A 117 4.49 2.16 12.07
N ALA A 118 3.96 2.72 13.16
CA ALA A 118 3.39 1.96 14.27
C ALA A 118 2.27 1.00 13.84
N ALA A 119 1.48 1.37 12.84
CA ALA A 119 0.41 0.52 12.31
C ALA A 119 0.91 -0.81 11.70
N TYR A 120 2.21 -0.92 11.40
CA TYR A 120 2.84 -2.12 10.84
C TYR A 120 3.62 -2.94 11.87
N VAL A 121 3.65 -2.51 13.13
CA VAL A 121 4.23 -3.30 14.22
C VAL A 121 3.19 -4.29 14.73
N PRO A 122 3.53 -5.59 14.94
CA PRO A 122 2.57 -6.57 15.43
C PRO A 122 2.01 -6.20 16.82
N ASP A 123 0.71 -6.38 17.04
CA ASP A 123 0.01 -6.06 18.30
C ASP A 123 0.65 -6.75 19.49
N ALA A 124 1.02 -8.03 19.34
CA ALA A 124 1.67 -8.80 20.40
C ALA A 124 3.02 -8.19 20.83
N VAL A 125 3.78 -7.62 19.89
CA VAL A 125 5.07 -6.97 20.17
C VAL A 125 4.86 -5.63 20.86
N MET A 126 3.87 -4.86 20.42
CA MET A 126 3.51 -3.60 21.10
C MET A 126 3.16 -3.84 22.58
N GLN A 127 2.32 -4.82 22.85
CA GLN A 127 1.85 -5.11 24.22
C GLN A 127 2.93 -5.76 25.10
N SER A 128 3.66 -6.76 24.57
CA SER A 128 4.57 -7.58 25.37
C SER A 128 6.01 -7.07 25.42
N VAL A 129 6.40 -6.15 24.53
CA VAL A 129 7.78 -5.65 24.43
C VAL A 129 7.86 -4.14 24.50
N VAL A 130 7.16 -3.42 23.62
CA VAL A 130 7.32 -1.95 23.49
C VAL A 130 6.77 -1.22 24.72
N THR A 131 5.53 -1.49 25.11
CA THR A 131 4.92 -0.85 26.28
C THR A 131 5.70 -1.08 27.59
N PRO A 132 6.21 -2.30 27.88
CA PRO A 132 7.03 -2.53 29.06
C PRO A 132 8.34 -1.75 29.15
N LEU A 133 8.91 -1.26 28.03
CA LEU A 133 10.12 -0.42 28.05
C LEU A 133 9.95 0.86 28.86
N LEU A 134 8.71 1.34 29.00
CA LEU A 134 8.35 2.60 29.67
C LEU A 134 8.01 2.43 31.17
N ALA A 135 7.88 1.19 31.63
CA ALA A 135 7.30 0.89 32.96
C ALA A 135 8.10 1.52 34.12
N ASP A 136 9.44 1.51 34.04
CA ASP A 136 10.30 1.97 35.14
C ASP A 136 10.24 3.48 35.35
N PHE A 137 9.88 4.25 34.33
CA PHE A 137 9.90 5.72 34.34
C PHE A 137 8.51 6.34 34.14
N ASP A 138 7.45 5.55 34.07
CA ASP A 138 6.13 6.01 33.57
C ASP A 138 6.29 6.89 32.33
N GLY A 139 7.08 6.40 31.39
CA GLY A 139 7.59 7.16 30.24
C GLY A 139 6.53 7.48 29.20
N ASP A 140 6.91 8.28 28.22
CA ASP A 140 6.04 8.75 27.15
C ASP A 140 6.11 7.83 25.91
N LEU A 141 4.99 7.61 25.26
CA LEU A 141 4.87 6.86 24.00
C LEU A 141 4.34 7.75 22.88
N LEU A 142 5.08 7.83 21.79
CA LEU A 142 4.60 8.43 20.54
C LEU A 142 4.44 7.33 19.49
N LEU A 143 3.22 7.13 19.02
CA LEU A 143 2.89 6.28 17.89
C LEU A 143 2.63 7.16 16.67
N ILE A 144 3.38 6.96 15.58
CA ILE A 144 3.21 7.72 14.36
C ILE A 144 3.17 6.79 13.16
N SER A 145 2.16 6.91 12.31
CA SER A 145 1.99 6.06 11.12
C SER A 145 0.99 6.66 10.15
N THR A 146 1.00 6.15 8.92
CA THR A 146 -0.18 6.12 8.06
C THR A 146 -1.14 5.06 8.63
N PRO A 147 -2.46 5.28 8.65
CA PRO A 147 -3.42 4.24 9.06
C PRO A 147 -3.28 2.97 8.22
N ALA A 148 -3.36 1.81 8.85
CA ALA A 148 -3.26 0.52 8.16
C ALA A 148 -4.14 -0.53 8.85
N GLY A 149 -5.41 -0.58 8.47
CA GLY A 149 -6.37 -1.55 8.98
C GLY A 149 -6.67 -1.44 10.48
N ARG A 150 -7.35 -2.46 11.03
CA ARG A 150 -7.70 -2.53 12.47
C ARG A 150 -6.56 -3.17 13.25
N ASN A 151 -5.94 -2.42 14.13
CA ASN A 151 -4.81 -2.85 14.96
C ASN A 151 -4.67 -1.97 16.20
N HIS A 152 -3.63 -2.23 17.02
CA HIS A 152 -3.33 -1.42 18.20
C HIS A 152 -3.21 0.08 17.93
N PHE A 153 -2.79 0.49 16.72
CA PHE A 153 -2.65 1.91 16.36
C PHE A 153 -4.02 2.58 16.21
N GLU A 154 -4.99 1.91 15.56
CA GLU A 154 -6.39 2.39 15.49
C GLU A 154 -7.03 2.44 16.89
N GLU A 155 -6.83 1.38 17.69
CA GLU A 155 -7.35 1.35 19.07
C GLU A 155 -6.79 2.50 19.92
N ALA A 156 -5.47 2.72 19.85
CA ALA A 156 -4.83 3.81 20.58
C ALA A 156 -5.30 5.17 20.08
N PHE A 157 -5.53 5.31 18.75
CA PHE A 157 -6.10 6.52 18.17
C PHE A 157 -7.51 6.76 18.67
N GLY A 158 -8.36 5.75 18.71
CA GLY A 158 -9.71 5.85 19.27
C GLY A 158 -9.72 6.27 20.73
N ARG A 159 -8.81 5.70 21.55
CA ARG A 159 -8.64 6.10 22.96
C ARG A 159 -8.24 7.57 23.10
N GLY A 160 -7.41 8.09 22.21
CA GLY A 160 -6.97 9.48 22.25
C GLY A 160 -8.03 10.50 21.79
N LEU A 161 -9.16 10.03 21.24
CA LEU A 161 -10.34 10.83 20.94
C LEU A 161 -11.37 10.81 22.08
N ASP A 162 -11.23 9.88 23.03
CA ASP A 162 -12.13 9.73 24.17
C ASP A 162 -11.69 10.65 25.33
N PRO A 163 -12.48 11.66 25.71
CA PRO A 163 -12.17 12.55 26.85
C PRO A 163 -12.01 11.81 28.19
N LEU A 164 -12.55 10.60 28.31
CA LEU A 164 -12.42 9.76 29.52
C LEU A 164 -11.07 9.05 29.61
N GLN A 165 -10.21 9.19 28.59
CA GLN A 165 -8.88 8.55 28.51
C GLN A 165 -7.75 9.63 28.51
N PRO A 166 -7.57 10.41 29.58
CA PRO A 166 -6.66 11.58 29.58
C PRO A 166 -5.18 11.23 29.37
N ARG A 167 -4.81 9.93 29.50
CA ARG A 167 -3.45 9.48 29.20
C ARG A 167 -3.18 9.42 27.70
N TYR A 168 -4.20 9.45 26.84
CA TYR A 168 -4.11 9.33 25.39
C TYR A 168 -4.48 10.66 24.74
N GLN A 169 -3.81 11.00 23.65
CA GLN A 169 -4.18 12.11 22.77
C GLN A 169 -3.89 11.76 21.33
N SER A 170 -4.88 11.97 20.46
CA SER A 170 -4.77 11.66 19.04
C SER A 170 -4.74 12.90 18.19
N PHE A 171 -3.97 12.82 17.11
CA PHE A 171 -3.80 13.86 16.12
C PHE A 171 -3.94 13.25 14.73
N ARG A 172 -4.60 13.96 13.82
CA ARG A 172 -4.70 13.60 12.41
C ARG A 172 -4.09 14.69 11.55
N PHE A 173 -3.20 14.30 10.66
CA PHE A 173 -2.45 15.18 9.79
C PHE A 173 -2.55 14.72 8.33
N PRO A 174 -3.55 15.18 7.57
CA PRO A 174 -3.67 14.87 6.15
C PRO A 174 -2.53 15.49 5.34
N SER A 175 -2.20 14.88 4.19
CA SER A 175 -1.12 15.35 3.31
C SER A 175 -1.32 16.80 2.85
N ARG A 176 -2.57 17.23 2.66
CA ARG A 176 -2.90 18.60 2.24
C ARG A 176 -2.50 19.68 3.25
N ASP A 177 -2.28 19.31 4.52
CA ASP A 177 -1.86 20.24 5.55
C ASP A 177 -0.35 20.58 5.47
N ASN A 178 0.40 19.86 4.64
CA ASN A 178 1.79 20.19 4.35
C ASN A 178 1.88 21.28 3.27
N PRO A 179 2.32 22.52 3.60
CA PRO A 179 2.38 23.62 2.65
C PRO A 179 3.45 23.44 1.56
N PHE A 180 4.36 22.47 1.72
CA PHE A 180 5.43 22.18 0.75
C PHE A 180 5.04 21.18 -0.33
N ILE A 181 3.85 20.57 -0.25
CA ILE A 181 3.34 19.69 -1.30
C ILE A 181 2.59 20.52 -2.34
N SER A 182 2.92 20.32 -3.63
CA SER A 182 2.18 20.94 -4.73
C SER A 182 0.71 20.46 -4.74
N ARG A 183 -0.21 21.38 -4.94
CA ARG A 183 -1.64 21.05 -5.10
C ARG A 183 -1.88 20.20 -6.33
N ASP A 184 -1.21 20.51 -7.45
CA ASP A 184 -1.32 19.73 -8.69
C ASP A 184 -0.87 18.28 -8.47
N TYR A 185 0.16 18.05 -7.62
CA TYR A 185 0.57 16.69 -7.24
C TYR A 185 -0.55 15.96 -6.50
N LEU A 186 -1.16 16.60 -5.49
CA LEU A 186 -2.24 15.99 -4.70
C LEU A 186 -3.48 15.71 -5.55
N GLU A 187 -3.85 16.63 -6.44
CA GLU A 187 -4.98 16.46 -7.36
C GLU A 187 -4.75 15.30 -8.34
N ASN A 188 -3.52 15.18 -8.87
CA ASN A 188 -3.15 14.05 -9.73
C ASN A 188 -3.17 12.71 -8.97
N GLU A 189 -2.64 12.67 -7.74
CA GLU A 189 -2.68 11.46 -6.91
C GLU A 189 -4.13 11.07 -6.58
N GLN A 190 -4.99 12.03 -6.27
CA GLN A 190 -6.41 11.79 -6.02
C GLN A 190 -7.14 11.27 -7.26
N ALA A 191 -6.83 11.82 -8.44
CA ALA A 191 -7.45 11.40 -9.68
C ALA A 191 -7.01 10.00 -10.15
N THR A 192 -5.84 9.52 -9.69
CA THR A 192 -5.24 8.27 -10.16
C THR A 192 -5.36 7.11 -9.16
N LYS A 193 -5.87 7.37 -7.96
CA LYS A 193 -6.02 6.35 -6.91
C LYS A 193 -7.48 6.09 -6.55
N PRO A 194 -7.85 4.86 -6.15
CA PRO A 194 -9.17 4.61 -5.58
C PRO A 194 -9.44 5.51 -4.37
N GLU A 195 -10.69 5.96 -4.22
CA GLU A 195 -11.10 6.84 -3.10
C GLU A 195 -10.63 6.30 -1.75
N ARG A 196 -10.73 4.98 -1.54
CA ARG A 196 -10.29 4.34 -0.31
C ARG A 196 -8.78 4.54 -0.05
N VAL A 197 -7.95 4.32 -1.08
CA VAL A 197 -6.49 4.51 -0.98
C VAL A 197 -6.16 5.96 -0.68
N TRP A 198 -6.84 6.90 -1.36
CA TRP A 198 -6.69 8.32 -1.11
C TRP A 198 -7.02 8.68 0.35
N ARG A 199 -8.14 8.21 0.88
CA ARG A 199 -8.56 8.50 2.26
C ARG A 199 -7.57 7.96 3.30
N ILE A 200 -7.05 6.75 3.10
CA ILE A 200 -6.08 6.13 4.03
C ILE A 200 -4.72 6.82 3.92
N GLU A 201 -4.18 6.88 2.70
CA GLU A 201 -2.78 7.24 2.48
C GLU A 201 -2.53 8.75 2.50
N TYR A 202 -3.52 9.58 2.10
CA TYR A 202 -3.36 11.02 2.00
C TYR A 202 -4.21 11.79 3.01
N GLU A 203 -5.42 11.34 3.30
CA GLU A 203 -6.27 11.98 4.31
C GLU A 203 -6.02 11.46 5.72
N ALA A 204 -5.18 10.44 5.90
CA ALA A 204 -4.88 9.81 7.18
C ALA A 204 -6.16 9.35 7.91
N GLU A 205 -7.11 8.80 7.17
CA GLU A 205 -8.36 8.29 7.73
C GLU A 205 -8.25 6.80 8.02
N PHE A 206 -8.79 6.38 9.17
CA PHE A 206 -9.02 4.97 9.45
C PHE A 206 -10.26 4.53 8.68
N ALA A 207 -10.08 4.19 7.40
CA ALA A 207 -11.15 3.61 6.60
C ALA A 207 -11.27 2.13 6.93
N ASP A 208 -12.51 1.62 6.99
CA ASP A 208 -12.73 0.19 7.16
C ASP A 208 -11.95 -0.58 6.09
N ALA A 209 -10.97 -1.36 6.55
CA ALA A 209 -10.20 -2.24 5.68
C ALA A 209 -11.04 -3.43 5.20
N GLU A 210 -12.21 -3.62 5.81
CA GLU A 210 -13.21 -4.62 5.43
C GLU A 210 -14.26 -3.93 4.56
N GLY A 211 -14.27 -4.22 3.27
CA GLY A 211 -15.25 -3.64 2.36
C GLY A 211 -15.01 -4.06 0.93
N LEU A 212 -15.99 -3.76 0.10
CA LEU A 212 -15.93 -4.04 -1.33
C LEU A 212 -14.80 -3.22 -1.98
N VAL A 213 -14.01 -3.89 -2.81
CA VAL A 213 -12.94 -3.26 -3.58
C VAL A 213 -13.52 -2.33 -4.63
N PHE A 214 -14.59 -2.76 -5.31
CA PHE A 214 -15.20 -2.01 -6.41
C PHE A 214 -16.47 -1.30 -5.99
N ARG A 215 -16.53 0.01 -6.20
CA ARG A 215 -17.70 0.86 -5.95
C ARG A 215 -18.31 1.30 -7.27
N GLY A 216 -19.62 1.40 -7.33
CA GLY A 216 -20.32 1.86 -8.53
C GLY A 216 -20.45 0.82 -9.66
N VAL A 217 -20.19 -0.46 -9.40
CA VAL A 217 -20.23 -1.57 -10.36
C VAL A 217 -21.48 -1.56 -11.23
N LYS A 218 -22.67 -1.44 -10.62
CA LYS A 218 -23.95 -1.44 -11.35
C LYS A 218 -24.10 -0.25 -12.32
N ALA A 219 -23.49 0.89 -12.01
CA ALA A 219 -23.54 2.06 -12.89
C ALA A 219 -22.67 1.89 -14.14
N CYS A 220 -21.69 1.00 -14.11
CA CYS A 220 -20.85 0.65 -15.26
C CYS A 220 -21.39 -0.55 -16.06
N ALA A 221 -22.37 -1.28 -15.55
CA ALA A 221 -22.96 -2.48 -16.19
C ALA A 221 -23.97 -2.10 -17.29
N THR A 222 -23.51 -1.36 -18.30
CA THR A 222 -24.37 -0.75 -19.33
C THR A 222 -23.97 -1.11 -20.77
N ALA A 223 -22.82 -1.75 -20.98
CA ALA A 223 -22.36 -2.11 -22.33
C ALA A 223 -23.16 -3.28 -22.90
N THR A 224 -23.23 -3.30 -24.23
CA THR A 224 -23.83 -4.41 -24.98
C THR A 224 -22.73 -5.14 -25.75
N PRO A 225 -22.68 -6.47 -25.72
CA PRO A 225 -21.74 -7.23 -26.54
C PRO A 225 -21.88 -6.89 -28.02
N GLN A 226 -20.74 -6.70 -28.69
CA GLN A 226 -20.71 -6.33 -30.11
C GLN A 226 -19.48 -6.91 -30.81
N GLY A 227 -19.57 -7.03 -32.13
CA GLY A 227 -18.44 -7.39 -32.98
C GLY A 227 -17.42 -6.27 -33.14
N PRO A 228 -16.30 -6.54 -33.83
CA PRO A 228 -15.29 -5.53 -34.10
C PRO A 228 -15.84 -4.42 -35.02
N LEU A 229 -15.47 -3.18 -34.73
CA LEU A 229 -15.85 -1.99 -35.51
C LEU A 229 -14.65 -1.47 -36.32
N PRO A 230 -14.87 -0.95 -37.53
CA PRO A 230 -13.82 -0.36 -38.32
C PRO A 230 -13.13 0.82 -37.61
N GLY A 231 -11.81 0.87 -37.65
CA GLY A 231 -11.02 1.93 -37.03
C GLY A 231 -10.84 1.81 -35.51
N HIS A 232 -11.47 0.84 -34.86
CA HIS A 232 -11.29 0.58 -33.45
C HIS A 232 -10.09 -0.34 -33.18
N SER A 233 -9.55 -0.27 -31.98
CA SER A 233 -8.51 -1.17 -31.49
C SER A 233 -8.91 -1.79 -30.15
N TYR A 234 -8.42 -2.98 -29.88
CA TYR A 234 -8.92 -3.78 -28.74
C TYR A 234 -7.78 -4.22 -27.83
N THR A 235 -8.12 -4.50 -26.58
CA THR A 235 -7.28 -5.26 -25.66
C THR A 235 -8.04 -6.50 -25.21
N ILE A 236 -7.30 -7.58 -24.98
CA ILE A 236 -7.85 -8.82 -24.47
C ILE A 236 -7.09 -9.17 -23.20
N GLY A 237 -7.78 -9.24 -22.08
CA GLY A 237 -7.26 -9.79 -20.84
C GLY A 237 -7.58 -11.27 -20.77
N VAL A 238 -6.59 -12.08 -20.40
CA VAL A 238 -6.73 -13.53 -20.30
C VAL A 238 -6.30 -13.99 -18.93
N ASP A 239 -7.24 -14.56 -18.21
CA ASP A 239 -7.00 -15.31 -16.98
C ASP A 239 -7.16 -16.81 -17.27
N LEU A 240 -6.14 -17.62 -16.96
CA LEU A 240 -6.08 -19.03 -17.30
C LEU A 240 -6.47 -19.92 -16.11
N GLY A 241 -7.61 -20.57 -16.19
CA GLY A 241 -8.03 -21.60 -15.26
C GLY A 241 -7.63 -23.01 -15.70
N LYS A 242 -7.35 -23.90 -14.76
CA LYS A 242 -7.01 -25.29 -15.06
C LYS A 242 -8.15 -26.23 -14.66
N TYR A 243 -8.25 -26.80 -13.56
CA TYR A 243 -9.21 -27.88 -13.28
C TYR A 243 -10.53 -27.37 -12.67
N ASN A 244 -10.46 -26.52 -11.67
CA ASN A 244 -11.63 -26.03 -10.94
C ASN A 244 -11.92 -24.54 -11.23
N ASP A 245 -10.92 -23.81 -11.75
CA ASP A 245 -11.05 -22.41 -12.08
C ASP A 245 -11.46 -22.22 -13.53
N PHE A 246 -12.03 -21.09 -13.85
CA PHE A 246 -12.45 -20.78 -15.20
C PHE A 246 -11.34 -20.04 -15.94
N THR A 247 -11.17 -20.38 -17.22
CA THR A 247 -10.47 -19.50 -18.14
C THR A 247 -11.42 -18.44 -18.62
N VAL A 248 -11.03 -17.17 -18.48
CA VAL A 248 -11.82 -16.02 -18.89
C VAL A 248 -11.04 -15.13 -19.84
N LEU A 249 -11.66 -14.79 -20.95
CA LEU A 249 -11.17 -13.84 -21.94
C LEU A 249 -12.11 -12.64 -21.98
N THR A 250 -11.61 -11.47 -21.65
CA THR A 250 -12.38 -10.23 -21.71
C THR A 250 -11.83 -9.34 -22.81
N VAL A 251 -12.68 -8.96 -23.77
CA VAL A 251 -12.32 -8.03 -24.86
C VAL A 251 -12.83 -6.64 -24.55
N LEU A 252 -11.91 -5.69 -24.47
CA LEU A 252 -12.19 -4.27 -24.26
C LEU A 252 -11.90 -3.49 -25.54
N ASP A 253 -12.86 -2.72 -25.99
CA ASP A 253 -12.66 -1.71 -27.02
C ASP A 253 -11.92 -0.50 -26.40
N ARG A 254 -10.72 -0.23 -26.90
CA ARG A 254 -9.87 0.85 -26.39
C ARG A 254 -10.39 2.23 -26.75
N THR A 255 -11.18 2.34 -27.82
CA THR A 255 -11.73 3.60 -28.32
C THR A 255 -12.91 4.05 -27.47
N THR A 256 -13.85 3.14 -27.21
CA THR A 256 -15.07 3.44 -26.45
C THR A 256 -14.98 3.13 -24.97
N LYS A 257 -13.92 2.40 -24.55
CA LYS A 257 -13.75 1.89 -23.19
C LYS A 257 -14.87 0.94 -22.73
N GLN A 258 -15.46 0.23 -23.69
CA GLN A 258 -16.53 -0.74 -23.45
C GLN A 258 -16.00 -2.17 -23.56
N VAL A 259 -16.39 -3.01 -22.63
CA VAL A 259 -16.22 -4.47 -22.78
C VAL A 259 -17.22 -4.96 -23.80
N VAL A 260 -16.71 -5.46 -24.91
CA VAL A 260 -17.51 -5.87 -26.08
C VAL A 260 -17.75 -7.36 -26.17
N TRP A 261 -16.92 -8.15 -25.45
CA TRP A 261 -17.05 -9.60 -25.44
C TRP A 261 -16.44 -10.19 -24.18
N ILE A 262 -17.07 -11.24 -23.65
CA ILE A 262 -16.53 -12.09 -22.57
C ILE A 262 -16.72 -13.53 -22.99
N ASP A 263 -15.66 -14.33 -22.89
CA ASP A 263 -15.69 -15.77 -23.09
C ASP A 263 -15.20 -16.46 -21.82
N ARG A 264 -16.07 -17.25 -21.17
CA ARG A 264 -15.80 -17.93 -19.90
C ARG A 264 -16.05 -19.42 -20.05
N PHE A 265 -15.05 -20.22 -19.75
CA PHE A 265 -15.13 -21.68 -19.86
C PHE A 265 -14.18 -22.38 -18.87
N ASN A 266 -14.42 -23.65 -18.60
CA ASN A 266 -13.56 -24.48 -17.76
C ASN A 266 -13.46 -25.90 -18.29
N GLN A 267 -12.55 -26.70 -17.72
CA GLN A 267 -12.38 -28.14 -18.02
C GLN A 267 -12.15 -28.44 -19.50
N ILE A 268 -11.44 -27.57 -20.20
CA ILE A 268 -11.11 -27.71 -21.62
C ILE A 268 -9.58 -27.86 -21.77
N ASP A 269 -9.17 -28.73 -22.70
CA ASP A 269 -7.76 -28.95 -23.04
C ASP A 269 -7.04 -27.66 -23.46
N TRP A 270 -5.74 -27.55 -23.12
CA TRP A 270 -4.91 -26.39 -23.43
C TRP A 270 -4.86 -26.07 -24.93
N THR A 271 -4.93 -27.05 -25.79
CA THR A 271 -4.94 -26.85 -27.23
C THR A 271 -6.20 -26.11 -27.67
N ILE A 272 -7.34 -26.44 -27.09
CA ILE A 272 -8.61 -25.77 -27.36
C ILE A 272 -8.60 -24.36 -26.76
N GLN A 273 -8.09 -24.20 -25.52
CA GLN A 273 -7.96 -22.89 -24.91
C GLN A 273 -7.11 -21.92 -25.75
N LYS A 274 -5.93 -22.36 -26.20
CA LYS A 274 -5.05 -21.59 -27.10
C LYS A 274 -5.73 -21.24 -28.42
N SER A 275 -6.48 -22.20 -29.00
CA SER A 275 -7.27 -21.97 -30.23
C SER A 275 -8.34 -20.88 -30.01
N ARG A 276 -9.05 -20.89 -28.88
CA ARG A 276 -10.06 -19.86 -28.56
C ARG A 276 -9.42 -18.47 -28.41
N ILE A 277 -8.29 -18.37 -27.69
CA ILE A 277 -7.54 -17.11 -27.56
C ILE A 277 -7.13 -16.59 -28.95
N LYS A 278 -6.57 -17.46 -29.79
CA LYS A 278 -6.16 -17.11 -31.16
C LYS A 278 -7.34 -16.63 -31.99
N THR A 279 -8.43 -17.38 -32.02
CA THR A 279 -9.65 -17.04 -32.79
C THR A 279 -10.20 -15.67 -32.33
N LEU A 280 -10.24 -15.41 -31.03
CA LEU A 280 -10.75 -14.15 -30.50
C LEU A 280 -9.82 -12.98 -30.85
N ALA A 281 -8.50 -13.18 -30.74
CA ALA A 281 -7.50 -12.18 -31.12
C ALA A 281 -7.53 -11.88 -32.62
N GLU A 282 -7.76 -12.87 -33.47
CA GLU A 282 -7.93 -12.69 -34.91
C GLU A 282 -9.21 -11.94 -35.26
N ARG A 283 -10.31 -12.25 -34.57
CA ARG A 283 -11.61 -11.59 -34.76
C ARG A 283 -11.57 -10.10 -34.44
N TYR A 284 -10.90 -9.69 -33.34
CA TYR A 284 -10.86 -8.31 -32.84
C TYR A 284 -9.56 -7.56 -33.22
N ARG A 285 -9.02 -7.78 -34.41
CA ARG A 285 -7.84 -7.06 -34.89
C ARG A 285 -8.14 -5.61 -35.24
N PRO A 286 -7.20 -4.65 -34.95
CA PRO A 286 -5.95 -4.84 -34.22
C PRO A 286 -6.18 -4.98 -32.73
N CYS A 287 -5.53 -5.95 -32.08
CA CYS A 287 -5.63 -6.14 -30.63
C CYS A 287 -4.28 -6.41 -29.97
N ARG A 288 -4.22 -6.20 -28.67
CA ARG A 288 -3.14 -6.60 -27.79
C ARG A 288 -3.70 -7.54 -26.73
N VAL A 289 -3.01 -8.63 -26.46
CA VAL A 289 -3.41 -9.62 -25.45
C VAL A 289 -2.50 -9.48 -24.22
N LEU A 290 -3.08 -9.42 -23.04
CA LEU A 290 -2.36 -9.52 -21.77
C LEU A 290 -2.81 -10.80 -21.07
N LEU A 291 -1.86 -11.70 -20.85
CA LEU A 291 -2.08 -13.04 -20.34
C LEU A 291 -1.49 -13.18 -18.95
N GLU A 292 -2.24 -13.66 -17.95
CA GLU A 292 -1.67 -14.04 -16.67
C GLU A 292 -0.74 -15.25 -16.82
N THR A 293 0.54 -15.10 -16.35
CA THR A 293 1.58 -16.13 -16.55
C THR A 293 1.87 -16.96 -15.30
N ASN A 294 1.08 -16.85 -14.25
CA ASN A 294 1.26 -17.68 -13.06
C ASN A 294 1.07 -19.16 -13.41
N PHE A 295 1.90 -20.04 -12.85
CA PHE A 295 1.89 -21.51 -12.99
C PHE A 295 2.15 -22.04 -14.42
N VAL A 296 1.17 -22.06 -15.32
CA VAL A 296 1.24 -22.67 -16.66
C VAL A 296 1.25 -21.63 -17.77
N GLY A 297 1.07 -20.35 -17.40
CA GLY A 297 0.92 -19.26 -18.36
C GLY A 297 2.13 -19.06 -19.26
N ASP A 298 3.34 -19.35 -18.80
CA ASP A 298 4.58 -19.18 -19.58
C ASP A 298 4.58 -20.09 -20.84
N ALA A 299 4.20 -21.36 -20.71
CA ALA A 299 4.14 -22.27 -21.86
C ALA A 299 3.03 -21.88 -22.86
N VAL A 300 1.90 -21.37 -22.36
CA VAL A 300 0.83 -20.85 -23.22
C VAL A 300 1.28 -19.57 -23.92
N LEU A 301 1.99 -18.69 -23.21
CA LEU A 301 2.55 -17.46 -23.77
C LEU A 301 3.51 -17.74 -24.92
N GLU A 302 4.46 -18.68 -24.76
CA GLU A 302 5.42 -19.08 -25.80
C GLU A 302 4.71 -19.56 -27.07
N ASP A 303 3.70 -20.41 -26.92
CA ASP A 303 2.91 -20.92 -28.06
C ASP A 303 2.15 -19.80 -28.79
N LEU A 304 1.57 -18.85 -28.06
CA LEU A 304 0.85 -17.72 -28.65
C LEU A 304 1.80 -16.73 -29.34
N VAL A 305 3.00 -16.52 -28.79
CA VAL A 305 4.08 -15.73 -29.43
C VAL A 305 4.55 -16.42 -30.72
N ALA A 306 4.78 -17.75 -30.69
CA ALA A 306 5.13 -18.54 -31.87
C ALA A 306 4.04 -18.45 -32.95
N ALA A 307 2.76 -18.35 -32.55
CA ALA A 307 1.64 -18.11 -33.46
C ALA A 307 1.53 -16.65 -33.97
N ARG A 308 2.51 -15.79 -33.67
CA ARG A 308 2.60 -14.37 -34.07
C ARG A 308 1.44 -13.50 -33.57
N LEU A 309 0.89 -13.82 -32.41
CA LEU A 309 -0.05 -12.94 -31.74
C LEU A 309 0.70 -11.82 -31.00
N ASN A 310 0.08 -10.64 -30.93
CA ASN A 310 0.58 -9.55 -30.10
C ASN A 310 0.17 -9.79 -28.64
N VAL A 311 0.92 -10.67 -27.96
CA VAL A 311 0.65 -11.11 -26.60
C VAL A 311 1.82 -10.76 -25.68
N THR A 312 1.50 -10.39 -24.45
CA THR A 312 2.46 -10.10 -23.38
C THR A 312 2.02 -10.83 -22.12
N GLY A 313 2.99 -11.41 -21.40
CA GLY A 313 2.74 -12.02 -20.09
C GLY A 313 2.62 -10.97 -18.97
N PHE A 314 1.79 -11.26 -17.98
CA PHE A 314 1.65 -10.50 -16.75
C PHE A 314 1.77 -11.45 -15.56
N GLN A 315 2.78 -11.25 -14.72
CA GLN A 315 2.97 -12.04 -13.51
C GLN A 315 2.25 -11.37 -12.34
N THR A 316 1.26 -12.05 -11.79
CA THR A 316 0.53 -11.62 -10.61
C THR A 316 1.33 -11.96 -9.35
N THR A 317 1.76 -10.94 -8.63
CA THR A 317 2.52 -11.00 -7.38
C THR A 317 1.79 -10.21 -6.27
N SER A 318 2.32 -10.26 -5.05
CA SER A 318 1.82 -9.44 -3.94
C SER A 318 1.92 -7.93 -4.19
N SER A 319 2.80 -7.48 -5.07
CA SER A 319 2.96 -6.07 -5.45
C SER A 319 2.19 -5.70 -6.72
N SER A 320 2.18 -6.56 -7.75
CA SER A 320 1.53 -6.24 -9.03
C SER A 320 0.02 -6.43 -9.02
N LYS A 321 -0.51 -7.35 -8.19
CA LYS A 321 -1.97 -7.56 -8.07
C LYS A 321 -2.69 -6.32 -7.53
N PRO A 322 -2.23 -5.65 -6.46
CA PRO A 322 -2.84 -4.39 -6.03
C PRO A 322 -2.88 -3.32 -7.12
N ASP A 323 -1.77 -3.11 -7.84
CA ASP A 323 -1.72 -2.10 -8.91
C ASP A 323 -2.72 -2.39 -10.03
N LEU A 324 -2.85 -3.67 -10.40
CA LEU A 324 -3.81 -4.14 -11.41
C LEU A 324 -5.26 -3.87 -10.98
N ILE A 325 -5.60 -4.24 -9.76
CA ILE A 325 -6.96 -4.11 -9.21
C ILE A 325 -7.32 -2.66 -8.92
N ASP A 326 -6.40 -1.87 -8.36
CA ASP A 326 -6.62 -0.45 -8.08
C ASP A 326 -6.85 0.35 -9.38
N ALA A 327 -6.14 0.02 -10.48
CA ALA A 327 -6.39 0.64 -11.78
C ALA A 327 -7.81 0.37 -12.29
N LEU A 328 -8.34 -0.84 -12.11
CA LEU A 328 -9.72 -1.17 -12.45
C LEU A 328 -10.72 -0.49 -11.51
N ALA A 329 -10.41 -0.43 -10.21
CA ALA A 329 -11.27 0.23 -9.22
C ALA A 329 -11.46 1.72 -9.53
N VAL A 330 -10.38 2.44 -9.86
CA VAL A 330 -10.45 3.84 -10.33
C VAL A 330 -11.32 3.95 -11.57
N ALA A 331 -11.14 3.07 -12.55
CA ALA A 331 -11.92 3.12 -13.79
C ALA A 331 -13.43 2.93 -13.55
N ILE A 332 -13.80 2.06 -12.61
CA ILE A 332 -15.21 1.83 -12.24
C ILE A 332 -15.75 3.00 -11.43
N GLU A 333 -15.03 3.48 -10.41
CA GLU A 333 -15.44 4.62 -9.59
C GLU A 333 -15.67 5.89 -10.42
N GLN A 334 -14.79 6.13 -11.38
CA GLN A 334 -14.86 7.29 -12.28
C GLN A 334 -15.72 7.06 -13.53
N ARG A 335 -16.35 5.88 -13.66
CA ARG A 335 -17.18 5.49 -14.82
C ARG A 335 -16.45 5.60 -16.16
N GLN A 336 -15.15 5.32 -16.16
CA GLN A 336 -14.32 5.35 -17.37
C GLN A 336 -14.44 4.07 -18.19
N ILE A 337 -15.01 3.01 -17.61
CA ILE A 337 -15.23 1.71 -18.23
C ILE A 337 -16.70 1.35 -18.17
N SER A 338 -17.21 0.67 -19.18
CA SER A 338 -18.50 -0.01 -19.13
C SER A 338 -18.39 -1.46 -19.56
N PHE A 339 -19.21 -2.32 -19.00
CA PHE A 339 -19.23 -3.77 -19.27
C PHE A 339 -20.67 -4.28 -19.36
N PRO A 340 -20.90 -5.46 -19.95
CA PRO A 340 -22.23 -6.06 -20.00
C PRO A 340 -22.79 -6.34 -18.61
N ASN A 341 -24.11 -6.21 -18.46
CA ASN A 341 -24.79 -6.60 -17.22
C ASN A 341 -24.86 -8.15 -17.13
N ASP A 342 -23.68 -8.77 -17.12
CA ASP A 342 -23.53 -10.22 -16.94
C ASP A 342 -23.59 -10.55 -15.44
N PRO A 343 -24.50 -11.45 -15.01
CA PRO A 343 -24.67 -11.76 -13.59
C PRO A 343 -23.42 -12.31 -12.91
N ILE A 344 -22.55 -13.02 -13.65
CA ILE A 344 -21.33 -13.62 -13.10
C ILE A 344 -20.30 -12.51 -12.90
N LEU A 345 -19.97 -11.75 -13.95
CA LEU A 345 -19.02 -10.63 -13.87
C LEU A 345 -19.43 -9.62 -12.78
N VAL A 346 -20.69 -9.18 -12.83
CA VAL A 346 -21.22 -8.21 -11.84
C VAL A 346 -21.19 -8.81 -10.44
N GLY A 347 -21.54 -10.09 -10.30
CA GLY A 347 -21.50 -10.80 -9.02
C GLY A 347 -20.10 -10.95 -8.46
N GLU A 348 -19.09 -11.27 -9.27
CA GLU A 348 -17.70 -11.35 -8.86
C GLU A 348 -17.16 -9.97 -8.45
N LEU A 349 -17.38 -8.91 -9.25
CA LEU A 349 -17.00 -7.54 -8.91
C LEU A 349 -17.61 -7.06 -7.60
N MET A 350 -18.90 -7.34 -7.37
CA MET A 350 -19.60 -6.94 -6.14
C MET A 350 -19.22 -7.77 -4.92
N ALA A 351 -18.65 -8.96 -5.11
CA ALA A 351 -18.20 -9.81 -4.03
C ALA A 351 -16.70 -9.64 -3.71
N TYR A 352 -15.94 -9.02 -4.61
CA TYR A 352 -14.50 -8.87 -4.45
C TYR A 352 -14.19 -7.92 -3.30
N ALA A 353 -13.47 -8.42 -2.32
CA ALA A 353 -13.31 -7.74 -1.03
C ALA A 353 -11.86 -7.78 -0.53
N PHE A 354 -11.60 -6.94 0.46
CA PHE A 354 -10.37 -7.02 1.25
C PHE A 354 -10.55 -8.08 2.33
N GLU A 355 -9.64 -9.04 2.37
CA GLU A 355 -9.55 -10.05 3.41
C GLU A 355 -8.25 -9.86 4.21
N ARG A 356 -8.32 -10.03 5.53
CA ARG A 356 -7.14 -10.12 6.37
C ARG A 356 -6.63 -11.55 6.42
N THR A 357 -5.35 -11.70 6.13
CA THR A 357 -4.66 -12.95 6.41
C THR A 357 -4.46 -13.11 7.94
N ALA A 358 -4.23 -14.33 8.40
CA ALA A 358 -3.92 -14.61 9.82
C ALA A 358 -2.69 -13.81 10.35
N GLY A 359 -1.81 -13.36 9.45
CA GLY A 359 -0.67 -12.49 9.75
C GLY A 359 -0.97 -10.98 9.71
N GLY A 360 -2.25 -10.57 9.55
CA GLY A 360 -2.65 -9.16 9.54
C GLY A 360 -2.49 -8.42 8.21
N THR A 361 -1.93 -9.06 7.18
CA THR A 361 -1.76 -8.48 5.85
C THR A 361 -3.09 -8.42 5.11
N LEU A 362 -3.40 -7.29 4.47
CA LEU A 362 -4.58 -7.15 3.62
C LEU A 362 -4.33 -7.83 2.26
N ARG A 363 -5.26 -8.71 1.89
CA ARG A 363 -5.30 -9.37 0.59
C ARG A 363 -6.60 -9.02 -0.11
N MET A 364 -6.53 -8.77 -1.42
CA MET A 364 -7.70 -8.60 -2.27
C MET A 364 -8.02 -9.92 -2.95
N SER A 365 -9.21 -10.45 -2.72
CA SER A 365 -9.65 -11.73 -3.30
C SER A 365 -11.17 -11.85 -3.32
N ALA A 366 -11.66 -12.81 -4.09
CA ALA A 366 -13.02 -13.30 -3.90
C ALA A 366 -13.15 -14.00 -2.54
N PRO A 367 -14.30 -13.91 -1.86
CA PRO A 367 -14.56 -14.68 -0.64
C PRO A 367 -14.41 -16.17 -0.86
N SER A 368 -14.07 -16.91 0.21
CA SER A 368 -13.90 -18.36 0.15
C SER A 368 -15.09 -19.05 -0.54
N GLY A 369 -14.79 -19.90 -1.53
CA GLY A 369 -15.78 -20.60 -2.33
C GLY A 369 -16.38 -19.80 -3.50
N LYS A 370 -15.87 -18.59 -3.78
CA LYS A 370 -16.21 -17.79 -4.96
C LYS A 370 -15.00 -17.64 -5.87
N HIS A 371 -15.26 -17.32 -7.14
CA HIS A 371 -14.25 -17.11 -8.18
C HIS A 371 -14.00 -15.60 -8.38
N ASP A 372 -12.81 -15.26 -8.87
CA ASP A 372 -12.41 -13.89 -9.28
C ASP A 372 -11.85 -13.86 -10.72
N ASP A 373 -12.06 -14.93 -11.48
CA ASP A 373 -11.51 -15.09 -12.82
C ASP A 373 -11.97 -13.98 -13.80
N CYS A 374 -13.25 -13.59 -13.72
CA CYS A 374 -13.78 -12.46 -14.52
C CYS A 374 -13.19 -11.13 -14.09
N VAL A 375 -12.96 -10.93 -12.81
CA VAL A 375 -12.34 -9.70 -12.26
C VAL A 375 -10.92 -9.58 -12.78
N ILE A 376 -10.11 -10.63 -12.68
CA ILE A 376 -8.71 -10.63 -13.13
C ILE A 376 -8.63 -10.42 -14.65
N SER A 377 -9.43 -11.15 -15.43
CA SER A 377 -9.46 -10.98 -16.88
C SER A 377 -9.86 -9.56 -17.30
N LEU A 378 -10.87 -8.96 -16.65
CA LEU A 378 -11.28 -7.58 -16.90
C LEU A 378 -10.19 -6.58 -16.52
N ALA A 379 -9.54 -6.79 -15.37
CA ALA A 379 -8.45 -5.94 -14.90
C ALA A 379 -7.25 -5.97 -15.86
N LEU A 380 -6.88 -7.14 -16.37
CA LEU A 380 -5.84 -7.30 -17.40
C LEU A 380 -6.19 -6.57 -18.69
N ALA A 381 -7.44 -6.68 -19.17
CA ALA A 381 -7.90 -5.99 -20.36
C ALA A 381 -7.83 -4.46 -20.21
N TRP A 382 -8.23 -3.95 -19.05
CA TRP A 382 -8.14 -2.53 -18.72
C TRP A 382 -6.69 -2.05 -18.60
N TYR A 383 -5.86 -2.77 -17.87
CA TYR A 383 -4.45 -2.42 -17.62
C TYR A 383 -3.62 -2.34 -18.92
N CYS A 384 -3.92 -3.18 -19.88
CA CYS A 384 -3.30 -3.17 -21.20
C CYS A 384 -3.79 -2.01 -22.09
N SER A 385 -4.90 -1.36 -21.75
CA SER A 385 -5.44 -0.21 -22.45
C SER A 385 -4.60 1.03 -22.10
N PRO A 386 -3.90 1.71 -23.05
CA PRO A 386 -3.22 2.95 -22.72
C PRO A 386 -4.20 3.97 -22.19
N LEU A 387 -3.85 4.57 -21.06
CA LEU A 387 -4.54 5.75 -20.56
C LEU A 387 -4.47 6.82 -21.67
N THR A 388 -5.57 7.49 -21.93
CA THR A 388 -5.58 8.70 -22.77
C THR A 388 -4.49 9.63 -22.27
N SER A 389 -3.71 10.21 -23.16
CA SER A 389 -2.59 11.11 -22.92
C SER A 389 -2.99 12.25 -21.96
N GLY A 390 -2.78 12.05 -20.65
CA GLY A 390 -3.17 13.00 -19.62
C GLY A 390 -2.74 12.60 -18.20
N GLY A 391 -2.21 11.41 -18.00
CA GLY A 391 -1.77 10.98 -16.67
C GLY A 391 -0.52 10.12 -16.75
N VAL A 392 0.63 10.69 -16.42
CA VAL A 392 1.82 9.90 -16.14
C VAL A 392 1.59 9.22 -14.80
N VAL A 393 1.23 7.93 -14.82
CA VAL A 393 1.24 7.09 -13.62
C VAL A 393 2.71 6.97 -13.18
N GLY A 394 3.10 7.74 -12.18
CA GLY A 394 4.41 7.66 -11.54
C GLY A 394 4.51 6.48 -10.59
N GLY A 395 4.19 5.29 -11.05
CA GLY A 395 4.56 4.01 -10.45
C GLY A 395 5.53 3.36 -11.40
N SER A 396 6.65 2.83 -10.89
CA SER A 396 7.57 2.00 -11.67
C SER A 396 6.76 0.89 -12.35
N ARG A 397 6.59 1.02 -13.67
CA ARG A 397 5.93 -0.02 -14.48
C ARG A 397 6.67 -1.33 -14.23
N PRO A 398 5.99 -2.43 -13.86
CA PRO A 398 6.62 -3.74 -13.88
C PRO A 398 7.23 -3.92 -15.27
N GLN A 399 8.48 -4.38 -15.32
CA GLN A 399 9.13 -4.66 -16.61
C GLN A 399 8.29 -5.72 -17.33
N LEU A 400 7.63 -5.34 -18.41
CA LEU A 400 7.01 -6.26 -19.33
C LEU A 400 8.16 -7.06 -19.96
N GLN A 401 8.28 -8.33 -19.63
CA GLN A 401 9.27 -9.21 -20.25
C GLN A 401 8.88 -9.40 -21.72
N GLY A 402 9.48 -8.58 -22.58
CA GLY A 402 9.43 -8.78 -24.01
C GLY A 402 10.48 -9.81 -24.40
N VAL A 403 10.07 -10.93 -24.92
CA VAL A 403 10.96 -11.85 -25.63
C VAL A 403 11.42 -11.12 -26.92
N ARG A 404 12.75 -10.93 -27.07
CA ARG A 404 13.39 -10.41 -28.30
C ARG A 404 13.38 -11.45 -29.38
#